data_01caf552758883fc15389d6e3ce46931
#
_entry.id   01caf552758883fc15389d6e3ce46931
#
_cell.length_a   1.000
_cell.length_b   1.000
_cell.length_c   1.000
_cell.angle_alpha   90.00
_cell.angle_beta   90.00
_cell.angle_gamma   90.00
#
_symmetry.space_group_name_H-M   'P 1'
#
loop_
_entity.id
_entity.type
_entity.pdbx_description
1 polymer ?
#
loop_
_entity_poly.entity_id
_entity_poly.type
_entity_poly.pdbx_seq_one_letter_code
_entity_poly.pdbx_strand_id
1 'polypeptide(L)'
;NVAMTEAARELLDANSVYVENDAAAGLAAGVGQLYGVVIVAGTGSIAMAVDRAGRRARSGGWGYRVGDEGSGQDIGRLGLAAATRAHDGRGPATSLVERALSRYGIDNLDGLRSVLYRQPVSSRDIADFCLDVVAAADEGDSVALGITEYAGRELAVTACAAARALGMDAGEFPVAPCGSVFKAGDVILGPFEGELVRLAP
;
A
#
# COMPACT_ATOMS: atom_id res chain seq x y z
N ASN A 1 16.27 9.11 -15.34
CA ASN A 1 17.05 9.74 -14.24
C ASN A 1 18.25 10.56 -14.76
N VAL A 2 18.95 10.17 -15.86
CA VAL A 2 20.13 10.88 -16.36
C VAL A 2 19.83 12.36 -16.65
N ALA A 3 18.76 12.64 -17.41
CA ALA A 3 18.36 14.02 -17.75
C ALA A 3 18.02 14.87 -16.51
N MET A 4 17.38 14.28 -15.49
CA MET A 4 17.08 15.00 -14.24
C MET A 4 18.34 15.26 -13.43
N THR A 5 19.30 14.33 -13.43
CA THR A 5 20.58 14.52 -12.75
C THR A 5 21.41 15.61 -13.43
N GLU A 6 21.41 15.67 -14.75
CA GLU A 6 22.08 16.72 -15.53
C GLU A 6 21.47 18.10 -15.27
N ALA A 7 20.14 18.22 -15.38
CA ALA A 7 19.43 19.46 -15.08
C ALA A 7 19.64 19.93 -13.63
N ALA A 8 19.66 19.01 -12.67
CA ALA A 8 19.91 19.36 -11.28
C ALA A 8 21.36 19.82 -11.05
N ARG A 9 22.35 19.24 -11.73
CA ARG A 9 23.74 19.67 -11.67
C ARG A 9 23.97 21.08 -12.23
N GLU A 10 23.22 21.46 -13.27
CA GLU A 10 23.28 22.81 -13.84
C GLU A 10 22.70 23.88 -12.91
N LEU A 11 21.73 23.50 -12.05
CA LEU A 11 21.02 24.42 -11.18
C LEU A 11 21.60 24.52 -9.76
N LEU A 12 22.34 23.48 -9.34
CA LEU A 12 22.87 23.37 -7.98
C LEU A 12 24.40 23.47 -7.98
N ASP A 13 24.96 24.41 -7.25
CA ASP A 13 26.42 24.51 -6.99
C ASP A 13 26.81 23.42 -5.97
N ALA A 14 26.80 22.16 -6.43
CA ALA A 14 27.08 21.00 -5.59
C ALA A 14 28.14 20.10 -6.23
N ASN A 15 29.08 19.59 -5.44
CA ASN A 15 30.14 18.68 -5.88
C ASN A 15 29.59 17.35 -6.41
N SER A 16 28.42 16.93 -5.93
CA SER A 16 27.70 15.74 -6.43
C SER A 16 26.19 15.92 -6.28
N VAL A 17 25.44 15.47 -7.29
CA VAL A 17 23.97 15.43 -7.29
C VAL A 17 23.52 14.02 -7.61
N TYR A 18 22.70 13.45 -6.72
CA TYR A 18 22.06 12.15 -6.89
C TYR A 18 20.55 12.34 -7.00
N VAL A 19 19.96 11.89 -8.09
CA VAL A 19 18.50 11.84 -8.27
C VAL A 19 18.04 10.42 -7.93
N GLU A 20 17.36 10.27 -6.80
CA GLU A 20 16.84 9.03 -6.30
C GLU A 20 15.30 9.05 -6.34
N ASN A 21 14.68 7.86 -6.25
CA ASN A 21 13.24 7.77 -6.08
C ASN A 21 12.84 7.99 -4.60
N ASP A 22 11.55 8.25 -4.38
CA ASP A 22 10.99 8.52 -3.06
C ASP A 22 11.24 7.38 -2.05
N ALA A 23 11.39 6.14 -2.54
CA ALA A 23 11.66 4.97 -1.70
C ALA A 23 13.06 5.04 -1.05
N ALA A 24 14.10 5.50 -1.77
CA ALA A 24 15.43 5.67 -1.19
C ALA A 24 15.43 6.78 -0.12
N ALA A 25 14.69 7.86 -0.35
CA ALA A 25 14.49 8.91 0.64
C ALA A 25 13.70 8.38 1.86
N GLY A 26 12.67 7.56 1.64
CA GLY A 26 11.90 6.90 2.68
C GLY A 26 12.75 5.98 3.56
N LEU A 27 13.67 5.21 2.96
CA LEU A 27 14.59 4.35 3.71
C LEU A 27 15.54 5.18 4.59
N ALA A 28 16.17 6.21 4.01
CA ALA A 28 17.07 7.10 4.75
C ALA A 28 16.36 7.83 5.90
N ALA A 29 15.12 8.29 5.67
CA ALA A 29 14.32 8.97 6.68
C ALA A 29 13.78 8.02 7.77
N GLY A 30 13.37 6.80 7.39
CA GLY A 30 12.75 5.85 8.31
C GLY A 30 13.75 5.11 9.19
N VAL A 31 14.93 4.75 8.66
CA VAL A 31 15.92 3.94 9.39
C VAL A 31 17.27 4.63 9.60
N GLY A 32 17.43 5.87 9.14
CA GLY A 32 18.65 6.66 9.34
C GLY A 32 19.87 6.16 8.56
N GLN A 33 19.69 5.17 7.65
CA GLN A 33 20.76 4.57 6.86
C GLN A 33 20.23 4.07 5.50
N LEU A 34 21.16 3.91 4.54
CA LEU A 34 20.81 3.41 3.19
C LEU A 34 20.92 1.86 3.08
N TYR A 35 20.53 1.15 4.13
CA TYR A 35 20.52 -0.32 4.21
C TYR A 35 19.22 -0.77 4.83
N GLY A 36 18.55 -1.75 4.25
CA GLY A 36 17.28 -2.29 4.73
C GLY A 36 16.21 -2.33 3.65
N VAL A 37 14.96 -2.40 4.06
CA VAL A 37 13.79 -2.43 3.17
C VAL A 37 12.89 -1.24 3.48
N VAL A 38 12.43 -0.55 2.44
CA VAL A 38 11.30 0.38 2.53
C VAL A 38 10.11 -0.23 1.79
N ILE A 39 8.96 -0.23 2.44
CA ILE A 39 7.67 -0.54 1.81
C ILE A 39 6.82 0.71 1.79
N VAL A 40 6.44 1.14 0.60
CA VAL A 40 5.60 2.32 0.40
C VAL A 40 4.21 1.85 0.02
N ALA A 41 3.20 2.24 0.79
CA ALA A 41 1.79 1.97 0.52
C ALA A 41 0.95 3.25 0.61
N GLY A 42 0.49 3.70 -0.54
CA GLY A 42 -0.42 4.83 -0.73
C GLY A 42 -1.55 4.41 -1.68
N THR A 43 -1.80 5.14 -2.75
CA THR A 43 -2.72 4.71 -3.81
C THR A 43 -2.26 3.39 -4.45
N GLY A 44 -0.95 3.20 -4.66
CA GLY A 44 -0.32 1.94 -5.04
C GLY A 44 0.63 1.43 -3.95
N SER A 45 1.31 0.29 -4.18
CA SER A 45 2.28 -0.27 -3.25
C SER A 45 3.54 -0.78 -3.95
N ILE A 46 4.70 -0.61 -3.29
CA ILE A 46 6.01 -1.05 -3.78
C ILE A 46 6.99 -1.22 -2.63
N ALA A 47 7.81 -2.26 -2.67
CA ALA A 47 8.95 -2.42 -1.78
C ALA A 47 10.28 -2.24 -2.53
N MET A 48 11.26 -1.66 -1.84
CA MET A 48 12.63 -1.57 -2.29
C MET A 48 13.57 -2.00 -1.17
N ALA A 49 14.50 -2.90 -1.48
CA ALA A 49 15.57 -3.31 -0.60
C ALA A 49 16.91 -2.74 -1.07
N VAL A 50 17.77 -2.42 -0.12
CA VAL A 50 19.17 -2.03 -0.34
C VAL A 50 20.05 -2.84 0.61
N ASP A 51 21.03 -3.56 0.10
CA ASP A 51 21.97 -4.32 0.92
C ASP A 51 23.17 -3.46 1.37
N ARG A 52 24.05 -4.04 2.20
CA ARG A 52 25.26 -3.36 2.71
C ARG A 52 26.28 -3.03 1.62
N ALA A 53 26.20 -3.68 0.45
CA ALA A 53 27.04 -3.39 -0.71
C ALA A 53 26.41 -2.32 -1.63
N GLY A 54 25.23 -1.79 -1.29
CA GLY A 54 24.50 -0.81 -2.08
C GLY A 54 23.73 -1.41 -3.26
N ARG A 55 23.66 -2.76 -3.37
CA ARG A 55 22.83 -3.41 -4.39
C ARG A 55 21.36 -3.19 -4.06
N ARG A 56 20.51 -3.08 -5.08
CA ARG A 56 19.11 -2.75 -4.93
C ARG A 56 18.22 -3.80 -5.58
N ALA A 57 17.10 -4.11 -4.93
CA ALA A 57 16.04 -4.93 -5.49
C ALA A 57 14.67 -4.30 -5.23
N ARG A 58 13.73 -4.62 -6.09
CA ARG A 58 12.34 -4.15 -6.02
C ARG A 58 11.40 -5.34 -6.02
N SER A 59 10.31 -5.22 -5.25
CA SER A 59 9.15 -6.11 -5.33
C SER A 59 7.87 -5.29 -5.39
N GLY A 60 6.85 -5.75 -6.11
CA GLY A 60 5.62 -5.00 -6.32
C GLY A 60 5.80 -3.79 -7.26
N GLY A 61 4.86 -2.83 -7.19
CA GLY A 61 4.86 -1.64 -8.05
C GLY A 61 4.56 -1.94 -9.51
N TRP A 62 3.69 -2.90 -9.76
CA TRP A 62 3.23 -3.27 -11.11
C TRP A 62 2.00 -2.48 -11.54
N GLY A 63 1.45 -1.69 -10.63
CA GLY A 63 0.23 -0.92 -10.84
C GLY A 63 -1.05 -1.70 -10.52
N TYR A 64 -2.11 -0.99 -10.21
CA TYR A 64 -3.37 -1.50 -9.67
C TYR A 64 -4.11 -2.53 -10.53
N ARG A 65 -3.72 -2.71 -11.78
CA ARG A 65 -4.36 -3.70 -12.69
C ARG A 65 -3.86 -5.11 -12.49
N VAL A 66 -2.61 -5.27 -12.03
CA VAL A 66 -1.93 -6.57 -11.97
C VAL A 66 -1.06 -6.72 -10.71
N GLY A 67 -1.16 -5.78 -9.77
CA GLY A 67 -0.36 -5.73 -8.57
C GLY A 67 -0.88 -4.67 -7.61
N ASP A 68 0.03 -4.07 -6.83
CA ASP A 68 -0.25 -3.07 -5.79
C ASP A 68 -1.09 -3.64 -4.64
N GLU A 69 -0.91 -4.93 -4.32
CA GLU A 69 -1.57 -5.61 -3.22
C GLU A 69 -1.30 -4.87 -1.90
N GLY A 70 -2.34 -4.73 -1.08
CA GLY A 70 -2.31 -4.00 0.18
C GLY A 70 -2.26 -2.48 0.06
N SER A 71 -2.33 -1.92 -1.16
CA SER A 71 -2.46 -0.49 -1.38
C SER A 71 -3.85 0.04 -1.04
N GLY A 72 -3.98 1.36 -0.93
CA GLY A 72 -5.30 2.01 -0.75
C GLY A 72 -6.28 1.67 -1.86
N GLN A 73 -5.81 1.56 -3.11
CA GLN A 73 -6.66 1.16 -4.23
C GLN A 73 -7.12 -0.30 -4.10
N ASP A 74 -6.26 -1.20 -3.67
CA ASP A 74 -6.62 -2.60 -3.47
C ASP A 74 -7.59 -2.77 -2.29
N ILE A 75 -7.30 -2.11 -1.15
CA ILE A 75 -8.19 -2.09 0.02
C ILE A 75 -9.57 -1.53 -0.35
N GLY A 76 -9.61 -0.38 -1.04
CA GLY A 76 -10.87 0.24 -1.47
C GLY A 76 -11.65 -0.65 -2.43
N ARG A 77 -10.99 -1.29 -3.40
CA ARG A 77 -11.58 -2.24 -4.33
C ARG A 77 -12.17 -3.46 -3.60
N LEU A 78 -11.43 -4.02 -2.65
CA LEU A 78 -11.90 -5.16 -1.84
C LEU A 78 -13.10 -4.76 -0.98
N GLY A 79 -13.07 -3.56 -0.38
CA GLY A 79 -14.18 -3.02 0.40
C GLY A 79 -15.45 -2.85 -0.43
N LEU A 80 -15.35 -2.24 -1.63
CA LEU A 80 -16.48 -2.11 -2.55
C LEU A 80 -17.00 -3.47 -3.02
N ALA A 81 -16.09 -4.41 -3.31
CA ALA A 81 -16.49 -5.77 -3.66
C ALA A 81 -17.22 -6.47 -2.50
N ALA A 82 -16.79 -6.27 -1.26
CA ALA A 82 -17.45 -6.81 -0.08
C ALA A 82 -18.85 -6.18 0.12
N ALA A 83 -18.98 -4.86 -0.02
CA ALA A 83 -20.25 -4.17 0.06
C ALA A 83 -21.26 -4.69 -0.98
N THR A 84 -20.84 -4.84 -2.24
CA THR A 84 -21.73 -5.37 -3.29
C THR A 84 -22.10 -6.82 -3.04
N ARG A 85 -21.19 -7.65 -2.53
CA ARG A 85 -21.49 -9.05 -2.17
C ARG A 85 -22.49 -9.15 -1.01
N ALA A 86 -22.38 -8.28 -0.01
CA ALA A 86 -23.34 -8.21 1.09
C ALA A 86 -24.73 -7.80 0.59
N HIS A 87 -24.79 -6.75 -0.25
CA HIS A 87 -26.02 -6.26 -0.89
C HIS A 87 -26.74 -7.37 -1.70
N ASP A 88 -25.99 -8.14 -2.47
CA ASP A 88 -26.53 -9.24 -3.28
C ASP A 88 -26.86 -10.51 -2.46
N GLY A 89 -26.62 -10.53 -1.14
CA GLY A 89 -26.75 -11.73 -0.32
C GLY A 89 -25.71 -12.83 -0.59
N ARG A 90 -24.60 -12.49 -1.26
CA ARG A 90 -23.48 -13.40 -1.58
C ARG A 90 -22.35 -13.36 -0.56
N GLY A 91 -22.42 -12.48 0.43
CA GLY A 91 -21.40 -12.28 1.45
C GLY A 91 -22.03 -11.95 2.81
N PRO A 92 -21.22 -11.91 3.87
CA PRO A 92 -21.70 -11.51 5.18
C PRO A 92 -22.12 -10.03 5.19
N ALA A 93 -23.02 -9.69 6.14
CA ALA A 93 -23.40 -8.31 6.38
C ALA A 93 -22.16 -7.47 6.81
N THR A 94 -22.10 -6.24 6.36
CA THR A 94 -21.00 -5.31 6.65
C THR A 94 -21.49 -3.86 6.58
N SER A 95 -20.95 -3.01 7.43
CA SER A 95 -21.19 -1.56 7.42
C SER A 95 -20.63 -0.84 6.19
N LEU A 96 -19.84 -1.55 5.39
CA LEU A 96 -19.29 -1.02 4.13
C LEU A 96 -20.40 -0.70 3.10
N VAL A 97 -21.60 -1.29 3.24
CA VAL A 97 -22.76 -0.96 2.40
C VAL A 97 -23.16 0.50 2.62
N GLU A 98 -23.48 0.87 3.85
CA GLU A 98 -23.92 2.23 4.23
C GLU A 98 -22.81 3.27 3.97
N ARG A 99 -21.55 2.88 4.18
CA ARG A 99 -20.40 3.73 3.89
C ARG A 99 -20.25 4.00 2.40
N ALA A 100 -20.48 3.00 1.54
CA ALA A 100 -20.47 3.20 0.09
C ALA A 100 -21.63 4.11 -0.36
N LEU A 101 -22.85 3.91 0.17
CA LEU A 101 -23.99 4.78 -0.13
C LEU A 101 -23.66 6.25 0.22
N SER A 102 -23.14 6.48 1.43
CA SER A 102 -22.78 7.80 1.91
C SER A 102 -21.67 8.45 1.08
N ARG A 103 -20.57 7.72 0.83
CA ARG A 103 -19.40 8.24 0.11
C ARG A 103 -19.73 8.65 -1.32
N TYR A 104 -20.52 7.84 -2.01
CA TYR A 104 -20.82 8.06 -3.43
C TYR A 104 -22.13 8.83 -3.65
N GLY A 105 -22.87 9.20 -2.57
CA GLY A 105 -24.12 9.95 -2.64
C GLY A 105 -25.20 9.22 -3.41
N ILE A 106 -25.35 7.92 -3.19
CA ILE A 106 -26.32 7.04 -3.86
C ILE A 106 -27.33 6.47 -2.87
N ASP A 107 -28.59 6.35 -3.28
CA ASP A 107 -29.67 5.84 -2.43
C ASP A 107 -29.67 4.32 -2.28
N ASN A 108 -29.08 3.61 -3.25
CA ASN A 108 -28.87 2.17 -3.23
C ASN A 108 -27.61 1.78 -3.99
N LEU A 109 -27.07 0.56 -3.75
CA LEU A 109 -25.84 0.10 -4.37
C LEU A 109 -25.93 -0.15 -5.87
N ASP A 110 -27.12 -0.28 -6.46
CA ASP A 110 -27.28 -0.34 -7.92
C ASP A 110 -26.74 0.93 -8.59
N GLY A 111 -26.81 2.08 -7.88
CA GLY A 111 -26.26 3.36 -8.33
C GLY A 111 -24.73 3.36 -8.45
N LEU A 112 -24.03 2.53 -7.69
CA LEU A 112 -22.56 2.45 -7.67
C LEU A 112 -21.97 2.18 -9.05
N ARG A 113 -22.65 1.35 -9.85
CA ARG A 113 -22.25 1.05 -11.22
C ARG A 113 -22.24 2.31 -12.10
N SER A 114 -23.21 3.18 -11.92
CA SER A 114 -23.27 4.43 -12.66
C SER A 114 -22.18 5.41 -12.25
N VAL A 115 -21.82 5.44 -10.97
CA VAL A 115 -20.74 6.31 -10.45
C VAL A 115 -19.39 5.81 -10.96
N LEU A 116 -19.12 4.51 -10.85
CA LEU A 116 -17.81 3.93 -11.17
C LEU A 116 -17.53 3.79 -12.68
N TYR A 117 -18.54 3.79 -13.55
CA TYR A 117 -18.35 3.51 -14.99
C TYR A 117 -18.78 4.63 -15.96
N ARG A 118 -19.39 5.73 -15.47
CA ARG A 118 -19.82 6.86 -16.33
C ARG A 118 -18.71 7.82 -16.74
N GLN A 119 -17.61 7.85 -15.98
CA GLN A 119 -16.42 8.65 -16.28
C GLN A 119 -15.19 7.77 -16.12
N PRO A 120 -14.02 8.14 -16.67
CA PRO A 120 -12.81 7.43 -16.35
C PRO A 120 -12.55 7.55 -14.85
N VAL A 121 -12.99 6.56 -14.10
CA VAL A 121 -12.72 6.44 -12.66
C VAL A 121 -11.22 6.36 -12.49
N SER A 122 -10.66 7.32 -11.80
CA SER A 122 -9.25 7.26 -11.44
C SER A 122 -9.02 6.16 -10.39
N SER A 123 -7.85 5.57 -10.38
CA SER A 123 -7.47 4.64 -9.29
C SER A 123 -7.61 5.27 -7.91
N ARG A 124 -7.54 6.60 -7.84
CA ARG A 124 -7.68 7.40 -6.64
C ARG A 124 -9.11 7.39 -6.09
N ASP A 125 -10.13 7.44 -6.95
CA ASP A 125 -11.54 7.45 -6.51
C ASP A 125 -11.91 6.15 -5.79
N ILE A 126 -11.33 5.02 -6.22
CA ILE A 126 -11.47 3.72 -5.54
C ILE A 126 -10.59 3.69 -4.29
N ALA A 127 -9.34 4.19 -4.38
CA ALA A 127 -8.41 4.23 -3.25
C ALA A 127 -8.95 5.03 -2.07
N ASP A 128 -9.73 6.08 -2.30
CA ASP A 128 -10.31 6.90 -1.24
C ASP A 128 -11.32 6.10 -0.38
N PHE A 129 -11.92 5.02 -0.89
CA PHE A 129 -12.77 4.12 -0.10
C PHE A 129 -11.97 3.29 0.92
N CYS A 130 -10.64 3.22 0.80
CA CYS A 130 -9.78 2.64 1.83
C CYS A 130 -10.03 3.27 3.21
N LEU A 131 -10.30 4.59 3.27
CA LEU A 131 -10.56 5.29 4.52
C LEU A 131 -11.83 4.75 5.23
N ASP A 132 -12.86 4.40 4.45
CA ASP A 132 -14.10 3.81 4.99
C ASP A 132 -13.87 2.39 5.47
N VAL A 133 -13.04 1.61 4.75
CA VAL A 133 -12.68 0.25 5.16
C VAL A 133 -11.91 0.29 6.48
N VAL A 134 -10.91 1.17 6.61
CA VAL A 134 -10.14 1.35 7.85
C VAL A 134 -11.05 1.76 9.00
N ALA A 135 -11.91 2.76 8.80
CA ALA A 135 -12.84 3.20 9.83
C ALA A 135 -13.83 2.09 10.26
N ALA A 136 -14.33 1.28 9.31
CA ALA A 136 -15.16 0.13 9.61
C ALA A 136 -14.40 -0.95 10.41
N ALA A 137 -13.13 -1.19 10.08
CA ALA A 137 -12.28 -2.11 10.81
C ALA A 137 -12.04 -1.64 12.26
N ASP A 138 -11.74 -0.36 12.47
CA ASP A 138 -11.59 0.25 13.79
C ASP A 138 -12.86 0.15 14.63
N GLU A 139 -14.04 0.16 14.01
CA GLU A 139 -15.34 -0.03 14.66
C GLU A 139 -15.70 -1.52 14.87
N GLY A 140 -14.85 -2.45 14.45
CA GLY A 140 -15.00 -3.89 14.67
C GLY A 140 -15.80 -4.63 13.60
N ASP A 141 -16.00 -4.05 12.41
CA ASP A 141 -16.60 -4.75 11.27
C ASP A 141 -15.67 -5.89 10.83
N SER A 142 -16.14 -7.14 10.97
CA SER A 142 -15.33 -8.33 10.73
C SER A 142 -14.88 -8.48 9.27
N VAL A 143 -15.67 -7.97 8.32
CA VAL A 143 -15.33 -7.98 6.88
C VAL A 143 -14.21 -7.00 6.60
N ALA A 144 -14.32 -5.80 7.15
CA ALA A 144 -13.30 -4.76 7.02
C ALA A 144 -11.99 -5.17 7.71
N LEU A 145 -12.06 -5.77 8.91
CA LEU A 145 -10.90 -6.36 9.60
C LEU A 145 -10.20 -7.40 8.73
N GLY A 146 -10.93 -8.30 8.10
CA GLY A 146 -10.34 -9.29 7.19
C GLY A 146 -9.63 -8.66 5.99
N ILE A 147 -10.12 -7.53 5.49
CA ILE A 147 -9.50 -6.78 4.38
C ILE A 147 -8.21 -6.10 4.84
N THR A 148 -8.22 -5.44 5.99
CA THR A 148 -7.02 -4.76 6.53
C THR A 148 -5.95 -5.76 6.94
N GLU A 149 -6.34 -6.91 7.50
CA GLU A 149 -5.45 -8.02 7.82
C GLU A 149 -4.77 -8.60 6.57
N TYR A 150 -5.54 -8.85 5.51
CA TYR A 150 -5.00 -9.25 4.21
C TYR A 150 -4.00 -8.22 3.69
N ALA A 151 -4.35 -6.93 3.70
CA ALA A 151 -3.51 -5.87 3.19
C ALA A 151 -2.16 -5.79 3.93
N GLY A 152 -2.18 -5.82 5.26
CA GLY A 152 -0.95 -5.84 6.07
C GLY A 152 -0.04 -7.01 5.73
N ARG A 153 -0.59 -8.22 5.59
CA ARG A 153 0.16 -9.42 5.21
C ARG A 153 0.78 -9.30 3.81
N GLU A 154 0.04 -8.83 2.81
CA GLU A 154 0.56 -8.67 1.44
C GLU A 154 1.71 -7.65 1.38
N LEU A 155 1.63 -6.56 2.15
CA LEU A 155 2.72 -5.60 2.26
C LEU A 155 3.97 -6.22 2.87
N ALA A 156 3.83 -7.09 3.88
CA ALA A 156 4.95 -7.83 4.47
C ALA A 156 5.57 -8.83 3.50
N VAL A 157 4.74 -9.59 2.77
CA VAL A 157 5.19 -10.50 1.71
C VAL A 157 6.01 -9.75 0.66
N THR A 158 5.52 -8.58 0.24
CA THR A 158 6.18 -7.73 -0.76
C THR A 158 7.53 -7.21 -0.23
N ALA A 159 7.60 -6.78 1.04
CA ALA A 159 8.85 -6.34 1.67
C ALA A 159 9.88 -7.48 1.78
N CYS A 160 9.46 -8.65 2.25
CA CYS A 160 10.32 -9.83 2.36
C CYS A 160 10.81 -10.32 0.98
N ALA A 161 9.99 -10.24 -0.06
CA ALA A 161 10.40 -10.62 -1.40
C ALA A 161 11.53 -9.71 -1.94
N ALA A 162 11.47 -8.40 -1.66
CA ALA A 162 12.55 -7.48 -2.01
C ALA A 162 13.85 -7.82 -1.26
N ALA A 163 13.79 -8.15 0.03
CA ALA A 163 14.94 -8.57 0.83
C ALA A 163 15.57 -9.86 0.30
N ARG A 164 14.76 -10.88 0.03
CA ARG A 164 15.21 -12.17 -0.50
C ARG A 164 15.92 -12.04 -1.86
N ALA A 165 15.48 -11.13 -2.70
CA ALA A 165 16.12 -10.88 -4.00
C ALA A 165 17.59 -10.42 -3.88
N LEU A 166 18.01 -9.96 -2.69
CA LEU A 166 19.38 -9.56 -2.37
C LEU A 166 20.09 -10.56 -1.42
N GLY A 167 19.42 -11.66 -1.02
CA GLY A 167 19.94 -12.63 -0.05
C GLY A 167 20.02 -12.04 1.37
N MET A 168 19.14 -11.11 1.74
CA MET A 168 19.12 -10.47 3.05
C MET A 168 18.31 -11.27 4.09
N ASP A 169 17.63 -12.32 3.67
CA ASP A 169 16.77 -13.19 4.48
C ASP A 169 17.51 -14.01 5.57
N ALA A 170 18.84 -14.06 5.51
CA ALA A 170 19.69 -14.76 6.50
C ALA A 170 20.19 -13.85 7.65
N GLY A 171 19.64 -12.65 7.83
CA GLY A 171 20.12 -11.73 8.83
C GLY A 171 19.13 -10.62 9.18
N GLU A 172 19.41 -9.90 10.25
CA GLU A 172 18.63 -8.74 10.66
C GLU A 172 18.79 -7.57 9.68
N PHE A 173 17.68 -6.98 9.27
CA PHE A 173 17.64 -5.77 8.49
C PHE A 173 16.45 -4.89 8.91
N PRO A 174 16.60 -3.56 8.89
CA PRO A 174 15.49 -2.67 9.21
C PRO A 174 14.47 -2.64 8.08
N VAL A 175 13.18 -2.56 8.45
CA VAL A 175 12.07 -2.35 7.52
C VAL A 175 11.38 -1.04 7.87
N ALA A 176 11.23 -0.15 6.88
CA ALA A 176 10.57 1.14 7.02
C ALA A 176 9.21 1.13 6.31
N PRO A 177 8.08 1.03 7.03
CA PRO A 177 6.76 1.24 6.45
C PRO A 177 6.53 2.73 6.18
N CYS A 178 6.16 3.08 4.95
CA CYS A 178 5.92 4.44 4.49
C CYS A 178 4.60 4.55 3.73
N GLY A 179 4.00 5.75 3.73
CA GLY A 179 2.79 6.03 2.95
C GLY A 179 1.53 6.11 3.80
N SER A 180 0.43 6.50 3.13
CA SER A 180 -0.83 6.83 3.81
C SER A 180 -1.56 5.63 4.39
N VAL A 181 -1.38 4.43 3.82
CA VAL A 181 -2.01 3.19 4.30
C VAL A 181 -1.54 2.86 5.71
N PHE A 182 -0.28 3.04 6.03
CA PHE A 182 0.26 2.77 7.37
C PHE A 182 -0.22 3.75 8.45
N LYS A 183 -0.84 4.88 8.06
CA LYS A 183 -1.50 5.79 9.02
C LYS A 183 -2.77 5.21 9.61
N ALA A 184 -3.26 4.09 9.09
CA ALA A 184 -4.37 3.32 9.64
C ALA A 184 -4.03 2.68 11.01
N GLY A 185 -2.76 2.72 11.43
CA GLY A 185 -2.37 2.18 12.75
C GLY A 185 -2.47 0.66 12.82
N ASP A 186 -2.88 0.15 14.00
CA ASP A 186 -2.78 -1.27 14.36
C ASP A 186 -3.55 -2.22 13.45
N VAL A 187 -4.64 -1.78 12.81
CA VAL A 187 -5.42 -2.63 11.89
C VAL A 187 -4.64 -3.03 10.63
N ILE A 188 -3.57 -2.29 10.29
CA ILE A 188 -2.63 -2.60 9.20
C ILE A 188 -1.27 -3.00 9.76
N LEU A 189 -0.72 -2.24 10.71
CA LEU A 189 0.63 -2.47 11.24
C LEU A 189 0.73 -3.80 11.99
N GLY A 190 -0.27 -4.16 12.80
CA GLY A 190 -0.26 -5.42 13.53
C GLY A 190 -0.14 -6.65 12.62
N PRO A 191 -1.03 -6.84 11.62
CA PRO A 191 -0.90 -7.89 10.63
C PRO A 191 0.40 -7.83 9.81
N PHE A 192 0.88 -6.63 9.46
CA PHE A 192 2.13 -6.42 8.75
C PHE A 192 3.33 -6.92 9.57
N GLU A 193 3.47 -6.49 10.81
CA GLU A 193 4.55 -6.88 11.71
C GLU A 193 4.51 -8.38 12.04
N GLY A 194 3.32 -8.90 12.33
CA GLY A 194 3.13 -10.33 12.58
C GLY A 194 3.57 -11.20 11.41
N GLU A 195 3.26 -10.79 10.20
CA GLU A 195 3.66 -11.52 8.99
C GLU A 195 5.16 -11.35 8.69
N LEU A 196 5.75 -10.18 8.95
CA LEU A 196 7.22 -9.99 8.85
C LEU A 196 7.96 -10.97 9.76
N VAL A 197 7.56 -11.08 11.05
CA VAL A 197 8.16 -12.02 12.00
C VAL A 197 8.02 -13.46 11.53
N ARG A 198 6.89 -13.82 10.92
CA ARG A 198 6.66 -15.17 10.38
C ARG A 198 7.55 -15.50 9.18
N LEU A 199 7.81 -14.52 8.32
CA LEU A 199 8.55 -14.70 7.05
C LEU A 199 10.05 -14.49 7.17
N ALA A 200 10.50 -13.70 8.14
CA ALA A 200 11.91 -13.38 8.42
C ALA A 200 12.13 -13.43 9.94
N PRO A 201 12.08 -14.65 10.54
CA PRO A 201 12.24 -14.87 11.96
C PRO A 201 13.66 -14.54 12.48
#